data_c2dc42bc2a8ba756f458c07bcdfb2cd9
#
_entry.id   c2dc42bc2a8ba756f458c07bcdfb2cd9
#
_cell.length_a   1.000
_cell.length_b   1.000
_cell.length_c   1.000
_cell.angle_alpha   90.00
_cell.angle_beta   90.00
_cell.angle_gamma   90.00
#
_symmetry.space_group_name_H-M   'P 1'
#
loop_
_entity.id
_entity.type
_entity.pdbx_description
1 polymer ?
#
loop_
_entity_poly.entity_id
_entity_poly.type
_entity_poly.pdbx_seq_one_letter_code
_entity_poly.pdbx_strand_id
1 'polypeptide(L)'
;MKKLKNVWLFLSFILMVAGMASCSTEDDPTGVEVSKGDIIGTWKVTANSWSDSEEDSGTNDHVGKTLSLQSNGTAVFMGGQYNWTLNEKEGILTLSGPDELKITVTILSLVNDEIQAFYRSDFGDQMHEEKGNYTFKRV
;
A
#
# COMPACT_ATOMS: atom_id res chain seq x y z
N MET A 1 -1.33 -37.03 -13.06
CA MET A 1 -2.04 -36.41 -14.17
C MET A 1 -2.84 -35.20 -13.76
N LYS A 2 -3.61 -35.26 -12.68
CA LYS A 2 -4.33 -34.07 -12.18
C LYS A 2 -3.39 -32.95 -11.76
N LYS A 3 -2.22 -33.27 -11.25
CA LYS A 3 -1.22 -32.28 -10.85
C LYS A 3 -0.63 -31.52 -12.03
N LEU A 4 -0.51 -32.15 -13.18
CA LEU A 4 -0.02 -31.53 -14.39
C LEU A 4 -1.00 -30.49 -14.94
N LYS A 5 -2.30 -30.77 -14.86
CA LYS A 5 -3.31 -29.81 -15.28
C LYS A 5 -3.33 -28.57 -14.40
N ASN A 6 -3.13 -28.74 -13.11
CA ASN A 6 -3.11 -27.62 -12.18
C ASN A 6 -1.87 -26.72 -12.39
N VAL A 7 -0.74 -27.34 -12.69
CA VAL A 7 0.48 -26.62 -13.01
C VAL A 7 0.31 -25.80 -14.30
N TRP A 8 -0.39 -26.38 -15.26
CA TRP A 8 -0.64 -25.70 -16.53
C TRP A 8 -1.54 -24.47 -16.35
N LEU A 9 -2.57 -24.61 -15.55
CA LEU A 9 -3.46 -23.52 -15.21
C LEU A 9 -2.72 -22.41 -14.47
N PHE A 10 -1.82 -22.78 -13.60
CA PHE A 10 -0.99 -21.82 -12.88
C PHE A 10 -0.08 -21.04 -13.81
N LEU A 11 0.55 -21.70 -14.74
CA LEU A 11 1.42 -21.06 -15.72
C LEU A 11 0.64 -20.08 -16.60
N SER A 12 -0.55 -20.48 -17.02
CA SER A 12 -1.41 -19.66 -17.83
C SER A 12 -1.85 -18.39 -17.09
N PHE A 13 -2.13 -18.52 -15.80
CA PHE A 13 -2.52 -17.41 -14.97
C PHE A 13 -1.38 -16.42 -14.76
N ILE A 14 -0.18 -16.91 -14.52
CA ILE A 14 1.01 -16.07 -14.36
C ILE A 14 1.30 -15.28 -15.62
N LEU A 15 1.16 -15.92 -16.77
CA LEU A 15 1.35 -15.24 -18.05
C LEU A 15 0.33 -14.13 -18.29
N MET A 16 -0.90 -14.32 -17.88
CA MET A 16 -1.93 -13.29 -17.99
C MET A 16 -1.62 -12.07 -17.12
N VAL A 17 -1.18 -12.31 -15.89
CA VAL A 17 -0.84 -11.24 -14.96
C VAL A 17 0.36 -10.45 -15.49
N ALA A 18 1.36 -11.13 -16.02
CA ALA A 18 2.51 -10.47 -16.61
C ALA A 18 2.13 -9.62 -17.82
N GLY A 19 1.22 -10.11 -18.66
CA GLY A 19 0.72 -9.36 -19.79
C GLY A 19 -0.05 -8.12 -19.40
N MET A 20 -0.86 -8.22 -18.36
CA MET A 20 -1.60 -7.07 -17.85
C MET A 20 -0.68 -6.04 -17.21
N ALA A 21 0.32 -6.48 -16.47
CA ALA A 21 1.29 -5.61 -15.85
C ALA A 21 2.08 -4.79 -16.87
N SER A 22 2.40 -5.36 -18.01
CA SER A 22 3.12 -4.63 -19.06
C SER A 22 2.25 -3.63 -19.81
N CYS A 23 0.93 -3.81 -19.79
CA CYS A 23 0.01 -2.89 -20.44
C CYS A 23 -0.41 -1.71 -19.57
N SER A 24 -0.25 -1.81 -18.25
CA SER A 24 -0.73 -0.81 -17.31
C SER A 24 0.40 -0.24 -16.45
N THR A 25 1.50 0.13 -17.11
CA THR A 25 2.70 0.62 -16.42
C THR A 25 2.48 1.91 -15.64
N GLU A 26 1.44 2.67 -15.95
CA GLU A 26 1.13 3.92 -15.26
C GLU A 26 0.02 3.78 -14.22
N ASP A 27 -0.66 2.65 -14.19
CA ASP A 27 -1.76 2.45 -13.26
C ASP A 27 -1.26 1.91 -11.93
N ASP A 28 -1.88 2.39 -10.86
CA ASP A 28 -1.63 1.87 -9.53
C ASP A 28 -2.13 0.43 -9.43
N PRO A 29 -1.48 -0.41 -8.62
CA PRO A 29 -1.97 -1.77 -8.42
C PRO A 29 -3.36 -1.76 -7.77
N THR A 30 -4.11 -2.82 -8.01
CA THR A 30 -5.44 -2.99 -7.43
C THR A 30 -5.32 -3.60 -6.03
N GLY A 31 -6.01 -3.00 -5.07
CA GLY A 31 -6.05 -3.50 -3.71
C GLY A 31 -6.98 -4.67 -3.53
N VAL A 32 -6.94 -5.26 -2.34
CA VAL A 32 -7.82 -6.35 -1.94
C VAL A 32 -8.88 -5.83 -0.98
N GLU A 33 -10.00 -6.53 -0.90
CA GLU A 33 -11.04 -6.18 0.07
C GLU A 33 -10.52 -6.42 1.49
N VAL A 34 -10.67 -5.41 2.35
CA VAL A 34 -10.30 -5.50 3.77
C VAL A 34 -11.35 -4.80 4.61
N SER A 35 -11.56 -5.30 5.82
CA SER A 35 -12.48 -4.68 6.77
C SER A 35 -11.76 -3.64 7.61
N LYS A 36 -12.45 -2.56 7.94
CA LYS A 36 -11.91 -1.51 8.78
C LYS A 36 -11.37 -2.05 10.11
N GLY A 37 -12.09 -2.97 10.73
CA GLY A 37 -11.67 -3.58 11.98
C GLY A 37 -10.38 -4.37 11.89
N ASP A 38 -10.04 -4.87 10.71
CA ASP A 38 -8.83 -5.68 10.52
C ASP A 38 -7.56 -4.83 10.47
N ILE A 39 -7.68 -3.53 10.21
CA ILE A 39 -6.51 -2.67 10.08
C ILE A 39 -6.36 -1.68 11.24
N ILE A 40 -7.35 -1.57 12.12
CA ILE A 40 -7.21 -0.74 13.32
C ILE A 40 -6.11 -1.31 14.20
N GLY A 41 -5.23 -0.44 14.69
CA GLY A 41 -4.12 -0.83 15.54
C GLY A 41 -2.84 -0.15 15.10
N THR A 42 -1.73 -0.64 15.63
CA THR A 42 -0.41 -0.08 15.33
C THR A 42 0.39 -1.05 14.46
N TRP A 43 0.98 -0.51 13.42
CA TRP A 43 1.74 -1.25 12.42
C TRP A 43 3.14 -0.66 12.32
N LYS A 44 4.12 -1.52 12.14
CA LYS A 44 5.52 -1.10 12.02
C LYS A 44 6.01 -1.43 10.61
N VAL A 45 6.69 -0.47 10.00
CA VAL A 45 7.31 -0.69 8.68
C VAL A 45 8.49 -1.65 8.84
N THR A 46 8.46 -2.75 8.13
CA THR A 46 9.56 -3.74 8.11
C THR A 46 10.34 -3.70 6.81
N ALA A 47 9.76 -3.15 5.76
CA ALA A 47 10.45 -2.92 4.49
C ALA A 47 9.72 -1.82 3.74
N ASN A 48 10.43 -1.04 2.94
CA ASN A 48 9.83 -0.05 2.07
C ASN A 48 10.73 0.28 0.88
N SER A 49 10.09 0.77 -0.17
CA SER A 49 10.78 1.36 -1.31
C SER A 49 9.98 2.58 -1.76
N TRP A 50 10.66 3.56 -2.34
CA TRP A 50 10.00 4.76 -2.83
C TRP A 50 10.74 5.33 -4.02
N SER A 51 10.01 6.08 -4.82
CA SER A 51 10.57 6.88 -5.89
C SER A 51 9.72 8.14 -6.03
N ASP A 52 10.35 9.23 -6.46
CA ASP A 52 9.64 10.49 -6.63
C ASP A 52 9.68 10.96 -8.08
N SER A 53 9.01 12.09 -8.33
CA SER A 53 8.92 12.66 -9.68
C SER A 53 10.23 13.28 -10.16
N GLU A 54 11.21 13.45 -9.29
CA GLU A 54 12.52 14.00 -9.62
C GLU A 54 13.58 12.93 -9.86
N GLU A 55 13.15 11.69 -10.07
CA GLU A 55 14.01 10.52 -10.30
C GLU A 55 14.87 10.12 -9.11
N ASP A 56 14.50 10.56 -7.92
CA ASP A 56 15.11 10.10 -6.69
C ASP A 56 14.41 8.85 -6.17
N SER A 57 15.12 8.01 -5.43
CA SER A 57 14.56 6.76 -4.93
C SER A 57 15.34 6.28 -3.70
N GLY A 58 14.71 5.39 -2.95
CA GLY A 58 15.32 4.80 -1.77
C GLY A 58 14.66 3.48 -1.40
N THR A 59 15.33 2.72 -0.54
CA THR A 59 14.82 1.46 0.01
C THR A 59 15.12 1.38 1.50
N ASN A 60 14.15 0.86 2.26
CA ASN A 60 14.28 0.54 3.68
C ASN A 60 14.67 1.71 4.59
N ASP A 61 14.52 2.93 4.14
CA ASP A 61 14.81 4.11 4.92
C ASP A 61 13.70 4.49 5.90
N HIS A 62 12.51 3.89 5.76
CA HIS A 62 11.40 4.08 6.69
C HIS A 62 11.21 2.90 7.65
N VAL A 63 12.09 1.91 7.61
CA VAL A 63 12.00 0.74 8.50
C VAL A 63 12.08 1.19 9.96
N GLY A 64 11.17 0.65 10.77
CA GLY A 64 11.05 1.02 12.18
C GLY A 64 10.03 2.11 12.46
N LYS A 65 9.59 2.83 11.44
CA LYS A 65 8.52 3.82 11.59
C LYS A 65 7.18 3.13 11.79
N THR A 66 6.23 3.81 12.40
CA THR A 66 4.94 3.21 12.75
C THR A 66 3.78 3.96 12.12
N LEU A 67 2.71 3.21 11.89
CA LEU A 67 1.41 3.70 11.48
C LEU A 67 0.39 3.23 12.51
N SER A 68 -0.27 4.16 13.19
CA SER A 68 -1.36 3.85 14.12
C SER A 68 -2.67 4.29 13.52
N LEU A 69 -3.61 3.37 13.37
CA LEU A 69 -4.95 3.65 12.88
C LEU A 69 -5.94 3.48 14.02
N GLN A 70 -6.60 4.56 14.41
CA GLN A 70 -7.52 4.55 15.53
C GLN A 70 -8.97 4.48 15.05
N SER A 71 -9.81 3.85 15.85
CA SER A 71 -11.22 3.64 15.49
C SER A 71 -12.01 4.94 15.32
N ASN A 72 -11.53 6.03 15.91
CA ASN A 72 -12.19 7.35 15.80
C ASN A 72 -11.89 8.09 14.50
N GLY A 73 -11.14 7.47 13.57
CA GLY A 73 -10.82 8.10 12.29
C GLY A 73 -9.53 8.92 12.29
N THR A 74 -8.77 8.90 13.37
CA THR A 74 -7.46 9.56 13.41
C THR A 74 -6.35 8.55 13.22
N ALA A 75 -5.21 9.03 12.71
CA ALA A 75 -4.04 8.20 12.47
C ALA A 75 -2.77 8.98 12.80
N VAL A 76 -1.73 8.24 13.17
CA VAL A 76 -0.39 8.78 13.32
C VAL A 76 0.52 7.97 12.41
N PHE A 77 1.18 8.64 11.48
CA PHE A 77 2.09 7.98 10.56
C PHE A 77 3.43 8.72 10.54
N MET A 78 4.48 8.00 10.92
CA MET A 78 5.84 8.55 11.00
C MET A 78 5.90 9.87 11.79
N GLY A 79 5.14 9.93 12.88
CA GLY A 79 5.07 11.10 13.76
C GLY A 79 4.10 12.18 13.32
N GLY A 80 3.53 12.09 12.13
CA GLY A 80 2.54 13.05 11.65
C GLY A 80 1.11 12.63 11.97
N GLN A 81 0.24 13.60 12.20
CA GLN A 81 -1.17 13.34 12.50
C GLN A 81 -2.03 13.50 11.26
N TYR A 82 -2.93 12.54 11.06
CA TYR A 82 -3.81 12.47 9.90
C TYR A 82 -5.21 12.08 10.32
N ASN A 83 -6.16 12.31 9.42
CA ASN A 83 -7.45 11.64 9.46
C ASN A 83 -7.42 10.53 8.42
N TRP A 84 -8.09 9.41 8.69
CA TRP A 84 -8.07 8.30 7.76
C TRP A 84 -9.47 7.81 7.41
N THR A 85 -9.59 7.33 6.19
CA THR A 85 -10.78 6.66 5.69
C THR A 85 -10.34 5.41 4.93
N LEU A 86 -11.23 4.43 4.84
CA LEU A 86 -10.96 3.19 4.14
C LEU A 86 -12.11 2.87 3.18
N ASN A 87 -11.76 2.64 1.92
CA ASN A 87 -12.67 1.99 0.99
C ASN A 87 -12.45 0.49 1.14
N GLU A 88 -13.36 -0.17 1.85
CA GLU A 88 -13.21 -1.58 2.21
C GLU A 88 -13.18 -2.51 1.00
N LYS A 89 -13.98 -2.21 0.00
CA LYS A 89 -14.05 -3.05 -1.19
C LYS A 89 -12.77 -3.04 -2.01
N GLU A 90 -12.13 -1.89 -2.10
CA GLU A 90 -10.95 -1.71 -2.93
C GLU A 90 -9.65 -1.76 -2.15
N GLY A 91 -9.74 -1.81 -0.81
CA GLY A 91 -8.56 -1.82 0.04
C GLY A 91 -7.76 -0.54 -0.02
N ILE A 92 -8.41 0.59 -0.24
CA ILE A 92 -7.74 1.88 -0.35
C ILE A 92 -7.91 2.67 0.94
N LEU A 93 -6.81 2.86 1.63
CA LEU A 93 -6.72 3.66 2.84
C LEU A 93 -6.22 5.05 2.45
N THR A 94 -6.96 6.09 2.85
CA THR A 94 -6.57 7.48 2.58
C THR A 94 -6.23 8.16 3.89
N LEU A 95 -5.03 8.73 3.96
CA LEU A 95 -4.57 9.56 5.07
C LEU A 95 -4.58 11.00 4.62
N SER A 96 -5.33 11.86 5.32
CA SER A 96 -5.43 13.28 5.02
C SER A 96 -4.76 14.08 6.13
N GLY A 97 -3.70 14.77 5.79
CA GLY A 97 -2.93 15.59 6.74
C GLY A 97 -3.14 17.07 6.56
N PRO A 98 -2.35 17.89 7.27
CA PRO A 98 -2.39 19.35 7.09
C PRO A 98 -1.81 19.75 5.74
N ASP A 99 -2.13 21.00 5.31
CA ASP A 99 -1.57 21.58 4.10
C ASP A 99 -1.83 20.77 2.83
N GLU A 100 -3.03 20.17 2.75
CA GLU A 100 -3.47 19.38 1.60
C GLU A 100 -2.63 18.10 1.37
N LEU A 101 -1.82 17.71 2.34
CA LEU A 101 -1.08 16.45 2.25
C LEU A 101 -2.04 15.28 2.26
N LYS A 102 -1.91 14.42 1.27
CA LYS A 102 -2.75 13.24 1.12
C LYS A 102 -1.88 12.04 0.77
N ILE A 103 -2.06 10.97 1.52
CA ILE A 103 -1.37 9.72 1.26
C ILE A 103 -2.44 8.66 0.98
N THR A 104 -2.34 8.03 -0.17
CA THR A 104 -3.23 6.93 -0.56
C THR A 104 -2.46 5.63 -0.45
N VAL A 105 -2.96 4.71 0.37
CA VAL A 105 -2.33 3.42 0.61
C VAL A 105 -3.24 2.33 0.09
N THR A 106 -2.79 1.60 -0.92
CA THR A 106 -3.53 0.50 -1.50
C THR A 106 -3.03 -0.80 -0.87
N ILE A 107 -3.91 -1.49 -0.17
CA ILE A 107 -3.56 -2.72 0.53
C ILE A 107 -3.59 -3.87 -0.47
N LEU A 108 -2.42 -4.44 -0.75
CA LEU A 108 -2.26 -5.52 -1.72
C LEU A 108 -2.49 -6.89 -1.09
N SER A 109 -2.19 -7.02 0.19
CA SER A 109 -2.46 -8.25 0.94
C SER A 109 -2.47 -7.95 2.43
N LEU A 110 -3.24 -8.74 3.16
CA LEU A 110 -3.26 -8.73 4.63
C LEU A 110 -3.34 -10.18 5.08
N VAL A 111 -2.21 -10.71 5.52
CA VAL A 111 -2.08 -12.12 5.91
C VAL A 111 -1.17 -12.19 7.14
N ASN A 112 -1.59 -12.91 8.18
CA ASN A 112 -0.79 -13.14 9.38
C ASN A 112 -0.27 -11.87 10.03
N ASP A 113 -1.13 -10.85 10.14
CA ASP A 113 -0.79 -9.55 10.72
C ASP A 113 0.32 -8.81 9.95
N GLU A 114 0.45 -9.10 8.67
CA GLU A 114 1.37 -8.41 7.77
C GLU A 114 0.61 -7.81 6.60
N ILE A 115 0.85 -6.54 6.32
CA ILE A 115 0.27 -5.81 5.19
C ILE A 115 1.36 -5.55 4.16
N GLN A 116 1.08 -5.95 2.92
CA GLN A 116 1.83 -5.48 1.74
C GLN A 116 1.01 -4.38 1.10
N ALA A 117 1.61 -3.23 0.87
CA ALA A 117 0.87 -2.08 0.36
C ALA A 117 1.67 -1.30 -0.66
N PHE A 118 0.95 -0.68 -1.58
CA PHE A 118 1.46 0.35 -2.48
C PHE A 118 0.97 1.69 -1.97
N TYR A 119 1.81 2.72 -2.01
CA TYR A 119 1.37 4.05 -1.60
C TYR A 119 1.72 5.11 -2.63
N ARG A 120 0.94 6.18 -2.58
CA ARG A 120 1.18 7.39 -3.35
C ARG A 120 0.95 8.58 -2.43
N SER A 121 1.92 9.46 -2.38
CA SER A 121 1.88 10.64 -1.54
C SER A 121 1.77 11.88 -2.40
N ASP A 122 0.78 12.71 -2.12
CA ASP A 122 0.54 13.97 -2.82
C ASP A 122 0.72 15.10 -1.82
N PHE A 123 1.69 15.96 -2.07
CA PHE A 123 2.03 17.06 -1.18
C PHE A 123 1.29 18.35 -1.51
N GLY A 124 0.34 18.31 -2.43
CA GLY A 124 -0.50 19.48 -2.75
C GLY A 124 0.13 20.49 -3.70
N ASP A 125 1.42 20.41 -3.95
CA ASP A 125 2.14 21.38 -4.80
C ASP A 125 2.37 20.89 -6.23
N GLN A 126 1.87 19.73 -6.57
CA GLN A 126 1.96 19.09 -7.90
C GLN A 126 3.39 18.82 -8.40
N MET A 127 4.39 19.36 -7.74
CA MET A 127 5.79 19.20 -8.12
C MET A 127 6.41 17.96 -7.50
N HIS A 128 5.85 17.48 -6.39
CA HIS A 128 6.38 16.39 -5.63
C HIS A 128 5.34 15.30 -5.45
N GLU A 129 5.48 14.25 -6.22
CA GLU A 129 4.69 13.04 -6.04
C GLU A 129 5.65 11.91 -5.71
N GLU A 130 5.40 11.24 -4.60
CA GLU A 130 6.18 10.09 -4.19
C GLU A 130 5.30 8.86 -4.23
N LYS A 131 5.84 7.75 -4.70
CA LYS A 131 5.15 6.47 -4.71
C LYS A 131 6.10 5.36 -4.34
N GLY A 132 5.57 4.26 -3.88
CA GLY A 132 6.38 3.12 -3.50
C GLY A 132 5.58 2.04 -2.82
N ASN A 133 6.29 1.23 -2.06
CA ASN A 133 5.71 0.09 -1.38
C ASN A 133 6.09 0.07 0.08
N TYR A 134 5.17 -0.42 0.89
CA TYR A 134 5.40 -0.67 2.30
C TYR A 134 5.08 -2.11 2.65
N THR A 135 5.86 -2.67 3.54
CA THR A 135 5.50 -3.87 4.28
C THR A 135 5.34 -3.46 5.73
N PHE A 136 4.15 -3.68 6.27
CA PHE A 136 3.84 -3.39 7.68
C PHE A 136 3.61 -4.67 8.43
N LYS A 137 4.05 -4.70 9.67
CA LYS A 137 3.74 -5.80 10.58
C LYS A 137 3.08 -5.26 11.83
N ARG A 138 2.05 -5.95 12.30
CA ARG A 138 1.33 -5.52 13.51
C ARG A 138 2.25 -5.59 14.73
N VAL A 139 2.19 -4.55 15.52
CA VAL A 139 2.96 -4.46 16.76
C VAL A 139 2.16 -5.01 17.93
#